data_e87cdcdaebb67702808ea9c46ce88f52
#
_entry.id   e87cdcdaebb67702808ea9c46ce88f52
#
_cell.length_a   1.000
_cell.length_b   1.000
_cell.length_c   1.000
_cell.angle_alpha   90.00
_cell.angle_beta   90.00
_cell.angle_gamma   90.00
#
_symmetry.space_group_name_H-M   'P 1'
#
loop_
_entity.id
_entity.type
_entity.pdbx_description
1 polymer ?
#
loop_
_entity_poly.entity_id
_entity_poly.type
_entity_poly.pdbx_seq_one_letter_code
_entity_poly.pdbx_strand_id
1 'polypeptide(L)'
;MGATKIEFRLRVAIITVILTLGFWAPWIEAWGIGDRIPMMAWLAFELTRMGLLRFAFATPVVIVLAAVIAAKAVVLRVWGTAWLGTATVLHGQMKAGAVLADGPYRFVRNPLYLGSWCMFAAMAFVMPPTGALFAMLLLTAFLLRLILGEEAFLSRQLGQPYQDYLRAVPRLFPRLRIKLWPGGIQPTGRKPLWLRAIVSEVNPIGVFITMAFLSWSYDNWLMVRAIIVSLGVSLVVHALLPEDSDKS
;
A
#
# COMPACT_ATOMS: atom_id res chain seq x y z
N MET A 1 -17.10 9.37 -8.47
CA MET A 1 -17.94 8.81 -7.38
C MET A 1 -17.04 8.12 -6.37
N GLY A 2 -17.14 8.47 -5.07
CA GLY A 2 -16.40 7.83 -3.98
C GLY A 2 -16.96 6.47 -3.62
N ALA A 3 -16.23 5.70 -2.80
CA ALA A 3 -16.67 4.41 -2.31
C ALA A 3 -17.91 4.52 -1.39
N THR A 4 -18.77 3.53 -1.46
CA THR A 4 -19.92 3.39 -0.58
C THR A 4 -19.50 2.86 0.80
N LYS A 5 -20.38 2.96 1.81
CA LYS A 5 -20.13 2.38 3.14
C LYS A 5 -19.88 0.86 3.08
N ILE A 6 -20.57 0.16 2.17
CA ILE A 6 -20.42 -1.29 1.97
C ILE A 6 -19.05 -1.61 1.39
N GLU A 7 -18.62 -0.92 0.33
CA GLU A 7 -17.29 -1.08 -0.27
C GLU A 7 -16.17 -0.83 0.76
N PHE A 8 -16.35 0.20 1.61
CA PHE A 8 -15.39 0.51 2.67
C PHE A 8 -15.33 -0.59 3.74
N ARG A 9 -16.49 -1.15 4.13
CA ARG A 9 -16.56 -2.27 5.08
C ARG A 9 -15.95 -3.55 4.51
N LEU A 10 -16.19 -3.83 3.22
CA LEU A 10 -15.71 -5.04 2.54
C LEU A 10 -14.36 -4.86 1.86
N ARG A 11 -13.65 -3.75 2.09
CA ARG A 11 -12.43 -3.40 1.36
C ARG A 11 -11.35 -4.51 1.38
N VAL A 12 -11.17 -5.18 2.52
CA VAL A 12 -10.19 -6.27 2.65
C VAL A 12 -10.59 -7.45 1.77
N ALA A 13 -11.86 -7.85 1.81
CA ALA A 13 -12.38 -8.94 0.98
C ALA A 13 -12.25 -8.61 -0.52
N ILE A 14 -12.61 -7.40 -0.94
CA ILE A 14 -12.50 -6.94 -2.33
C ILE A 14 -11.03 -6.97 -2.78
N ILE A 15 -10.11 -6.45 -1.99
CA ILE A 15 -8.68 -6.47 -2.29
C ILE A 15 -8.18 -7.92 -2.41
N THR A 16 -8.57 -8.79 -1.47
CA THR A 16 -8.19 -10.21 -1.50
C THR A 16 -8.69 -10.89 -2.78
N VAL A 17 -9.93 -10.66 -3.18
CA VAL A 17 -10.48 -11.21 -4.43
C VAL A 17 -9.69 -10.71 -5.64
N ILE A 18 -9.39 -9.41 -5.73
CA ILE A 18 -8.62 -8.84 -6.84
C ILE A 18 -7.23 -9.47 -6.91
N LEU A 19 -6.54 -9.60 -5.77
CA LEU A 19 -5.22 -10.22 -5.70
C LEU A 19 -5.28 -11.71 -6.09
N THR A 20 -6.25 -12.46 -5.59
CA THR A 20 -6.46 -13.87 -5.93
C THR A 20 -6.67 -14.04 -7.44
N LEU A 21 -7.53 -13.21 -8.03
CA LEU A 21 -7.73 -13.22 -9.48
C LEU A 21 -6.46 -12.85 -10.24
N GLY A 22 -5.65 -11.92 -9.74
CA GLY A 22 -4.36 -11.58 -10.34
C GLY A 22 -3.37 -12.74 -10.37
N PHE A 23 -3.36 -13.58 -9.33
CA PHE A 23 -2.47 -14.74 -9.25
C PHE A 23 -2.95 -15.95 -10.05
N TRP A 24 -4.27 -16.22 -10.10
CA TRP A 24 -4.82 -17.50 -10.56
C TRP A 24 -5.90 -17.39 -11.64
N ALA A 25 -6.07 -16.24 -12.28
CA ALA A 25 -7.12 -16.08 -13.27
C ALA A 25 -6.84 -16.87 -14.57
N PRO A 26 -7.87 -17.51 -15.16
CA PRO A 26 -7.71 -18.36 -16.34
C PRO A 26 -7.35 -17.61 -17.62
N TRP A 27 -7.60 -16.29 -17.71
CA TRP A 27 -7.23 -15.48 -18.89
C TRP A 27 -5.71 -15.36 -19.11
N ILE A 28 -4.88 -15.65 -18.08
CA ILE A 28 -3.43 -15.63 -18.18
C ILE A 28 -2.93 -16.50 -19.33
N GLU A 29 -3.54 -17.68 -19.54
CA GLU A 29 -3.20 -18.60 -20.64
C GLU A 29 -3.76 -18.09 -21.97
N ALA A 30 -4.98 -17.54 -21.96
CA ALA A 30 -5.66 -17.10 -23.18
C ALA A 30 -5.00 -15.88 -23.84
N TRP A 31 -4.34 -15.02 -23.07
CA TRP A 31 -3.69 -13.82 -23.62
C TRP A 31 -2.25 -14.05 -24.09
N GLY A 32 -1.64 -15.18 -23.76
CA GLY A 32 -0.29 -15.57 -24.24
C GLY A 32 0.82 -14.58 -23.88
N ILE A 33 0.61 -13.71 -22.89
CA ILE A 33 1.60 -12.71 -22.45
C ILE A 33 2.39 -13.29 -21.29
N GLY A 34 3.63 -13.70 -21.56
CA GLY A 34 4.57 -14.16 -20.55
C GLY A 34 4.19 -15.50 -19.90
N ASP A 35 3.28 -16.26 -20.49
CA ASP A 35 2.76 -17.53 -19.99
C ASP A 35 2.57 -17.50 -18.46
N ARG A 36 2.98 -18.51 -17.72
CA ARG A 36 2.90 -18.52 -16.25
C ARG A 36 4.17 -18.02 -15.55
N ILE A 37 5.07 -17.36 -16.29
CA ILE A 37 6.27 -16.79 -15.68
C ILE A 37 5.92 -15.55 -14.84
N PRO A 38 6.60 -15.32 -13.70
CA PRO A 38 6.34 -14.14 -12.89
C PRO A 38 6.77 -12.86 -13.62
N MET A 39 6.07 -11.76 -13.36
CA MET A 39 6.36 -10.43 -13.92
C MET A 39 7.83 -10.03 -13.77
N MET A 40 8.47 -10.41 -12.65
CA MET A 40 9.88 -10.19 -12.41
C MET A 40 10.77 -10.82 -13.50
N ALA A 41 10.54 -12.10 -13.83
CA ALA A 41 11.29 -12.80 -14.85
C ALA A 41 10.96 -12.26 -16.26
N TRP A 42 9.69 -11.99 -16.53
CA TRP A 42 9.24 -11.39 -17.78
C TRP A 42 9.89 -10.02 -18.04
N LEU A 43 9.90 -9.13 -17.05
CA LEU A 43 10.57 -7.83 -17.17
C LEU A 43 12.07 -7.95 -17.41
N ALA A 44 12.75 -8.84 -16.70
CA ALA A 44 14.18 -9.06 -16.90
C ALA A 44 14.48 -9.56 -18.32
N PHE A 45 13.64 -10.47 -18.86
CA PHE A 45 13.73 -10.93 -20.22
C PHE A 45 13.51 -9.80 -21.24
N GLU A 46 12.45 -8.99 -21.09
CA GLU A 46 12.14 -7.89 -21.99
C GLU A 46 13.23 -6.80 -21.98
N LEU A 47 13.77 -6.43 -20.81
CA LEU A 47 14.88 -5.49 -20.70
C LEU A 47 16.12 -5.98 -21.46
N THR A 48 16.38 -7.28 -21.44
CA THR A 48 17.48 -7.90 -22.19
C THR A 48 17.18 -7.94 -23.69
N ARG A 49 15.96 -8.33 -24.07
CA ARG A 49 15.52 -8.40 -25.47
C ARG A 49 15.57 -7.05 -26.17
N MET A 50 15.21 -5.98 -25.45
CA MET A 50 15.27 -4.60 -25.95
C MET A 50 16.72 -4.04 -25.99
N GLY A 51 17.72 -4.79 -25.53
CA GLY A 51 19.12 -4.33 -25.47
C GLY A 51 19.39 -3.26 -24.41
N LEU A 52 18.43 -2.99 -23.50
CA LEU A 52 18.57 -1.98 -22.45
C LEU A 52 19.53 -2.42 -21.35
N LEU A 53 19.55 -3.70 -21.02
CA LEU A 53 20.43 -4.30 -20.02
C LEU A 53 21.01 -5.62 -20.52
N ARG A 54 22.23 -5.94 -20.11
CA ARG A 54 22.78 -7.28 -20.29
C ARG A 54 22.04 -8.27 -19.38
N PHE A 55 21.85 -9.50 -19.82
CA PHE A 55 21.16 -10.55 -19.06
C PHE A 55 21.63 -10.70 -17.61
N ALA A 56 22.94 -10.65 -17.41
CA ALA A 56 23.56 -10.75 -16.06
C ALA A 56 23.09 -9.64 -15.08
N PHE A 57 22.64 -8.49 -15.57
CA PHE A 57 22.21 -7.36 -14.75
C PHE A 57 20.68 -7.18 -14.73
N ALA A 58 19.95 -7.70 -15.70
CA ALA A 58 18.51 -7.47 -15.84
C ALA A 58 17.75 -7.99 -14.61
N THR A 59 17.96 -9.23 -14.20
CA THR A 59 17.26 -9.84 -13.06
C THR A 59 17.62 -9.14 -11.72
N PRO A 60 18.92 -8.91 -11.37
CA PRO A 60 19.28 -8.12 -10.19
C PRO A 60 18.63 -6.74 -10.13
N VAL A 61 18.58 -6.02 -11.26
CA VAL A 61 17.95 -4.70 -11.33
C VAL A 61 16.45 -4.78 -11.03
N VAL A 62 15.74 -5.74 -11.58
CA VAL A 62 14.32 -5.95 -11.34
C VAL A 62 14.04 -6.34 -9.88
N ILE A 63 14.87 -7.20 -9.29
CA ILE A 63 14.79 -7.57 -7.87
C ILE A 63 14.97 -6.34 -6.97
N VAL A 64 16.00 -5.55 -7.22
CA VAL A 64 16.27 -4.33 -6.45
C VAL A 64 15.11 -3.33 -6.60
N LEU A 65 14.56 -3.18 -7.80
CA LEU A 65 13.38 -2.31 -8.04
C LEU A 65 12.19 -2.77 -7.20
N ALA A 66 11.87 -4.06 -7.20
CA ALA A 66 10.78 -4.63 -6.39
C ALA A 66 11.01 -4.40 -4.89
N ALA A 67 12.24 -4.63 -4.41
CA ALA A 67 12.62 -4.40 -3.02
C ALA A 67 12.51 -2.91 -2.62
N VAL A 68 12.93 -1.99 -3.47
CA VAL A 68 12.79 -0.53 -3.24
C VAL A 68 11.32 -0.11 -3.17
N ILE A 69 10.46 -0.65 -4.04
CA ILE A 69 9.03 -0.37 -4.01
C ILE A 69 8.41 -0.92 -2.71
N ALA A 70 8.78 -2.13 -2.29
CA ALA A 70 8.34 -2.72 -1.03
C ALA A 70 8.85 -1.93 0.19
N ALA A 71 10.10 -1.45 0.18
CA ALA A 71 10.64 -0.59 1.23
C ALA A 71 9.84 0.72 1.36
N LYS A 72 9.49 1.36 0.24
CA LYS A 72 8.61 2.54 0.24
C LYS A 72 7.25 2.23 0.87
N ALA A 73 6.68 1.06 0.60
CA ALA A 73 5.43 0.63 1.22
C ALA A 73 5.55 0.57 2.75
N VAL A 74 6.60 -0.08 3.27
CA VAL A 74 6.87 -0.18 4.72
C VAL A 74 7.02 1.21 5.34
N VAL A 75 7.88 2.06 4.76
CA VAL A 75 8.13 3.42 5.29
C VAL A 75 6.83 4.23 5.34
N LEU A 76 6.05 4.27 4.27
CA LEU A 76 4.83 5.07 4.21
C LEU A 76 3.76 4.54 5.17
N ARG A 77 3.63 3.23 5.30
CA ARG A 77 2.62 2.62 6.16
C ARG A 77 2.99 2.73 7.63
N VAL A 78 4.20 2.35 8.01
CA VAL A 78 4.66 2.46 9.40
C VAL A 78 4.63 3.93 9.85
N TRP A 79 5.13 4.85 9.02
CA TRP A 79 5.11 6.27 9.34
C TRP A 79 3.67 6.82 9.45
N GLY A 80 2.80 6.45 8.51
CA GLY A 80 1.39 6.86 8.54
C GLY A 80 0.65 6.32 9.76
N THR A 81 0.80 5.02 10.06
CA THR A 81 0.15 4.35 11.20
C THR A 81 0.67 4.89 12.53
N ALA A 82 1.97 5.20 12.63
CA ALA A 82 2.55 5.77 13.87
C ALA A 82 1.88 7.09 14.28
N TRP A 83 1.47 7.92 13.33
CA TRP A 83 0.80 9.19 13.60
C TRP A 83 -0.73 9.10 13.66
N LEU A 84 -1.34 8.22 12.86
CA LEU A 84 -2.80 8.06 12.84
C LEU A 84 -3.33 7.31 14.06
N GLY A 85 -2.54 6.37 14.57
CA GLY A 85 -2.91 5.39 15.59
C GLY A 85 -3.45 4.10 15.01
N THR A 86 -3.13 2.99 15.67
CA THR A 86 -3.44 1.63 15.21
C THR A 86 -4.94 1.35 15.19
N ALA A 87 -5.69 1.82 16.18
CA ALA A 87 -7.14 1.64 16.26
C ALA A 87 -7.88 2.20 15.04
N THR A 88 -7.49 3.37 14.54
CA THR A 88 -8.10 3.99 13.36
C THR A 88 -7.82 3.17 12.08
N VAL A 89 -6.61 2.60 11.97
CA VAL A 89 -6.22 1.78 10.81
C VAL A 89 -6.94 0.42 10.83
N LEU A 90 -7.01 -0.24 12.00
CA LEU A 90 -7.53 -1.60 12.14
C LEU A 90 -9.05 -1.68 11.99
N HIS A 91 -9.78 -0.85 12.72
CA HIS A 91 -11.25 -0.95 12.74
C HIS A 91 -11.93 -0.41 11.50
N GLY A 92 -11.19 0.25 10.60
CA GLY A 92 -11.75 0.68 9.33
C GLY A 92 -12.97 1.59 9.42
N GLN A 93 -13.22 2.14 10.59
CA GLN A 93 -14.26 3.13 10.78
C GLN A 93 -13.68 4.49 10.42
N MET A 94 -14.39 5.22 9.58
CA MET A 94 -14.08 6.63 9.33
C MET A 94 -14.38 7.40 10.61
N LYS A 95 -13.37 7.60 11.47
CA LYS A 95 -13.49 8.44 12.66
C LYS A 95 -13.00 9.84 12.31
N ALA A 96 -13.87 10.83 12.49
CA ALA A 96 -13.50 12.24 12.37
C ALA A 96 -13.14 12.76 13.77
N GLY A 97 -11.84 12.97 14.00
CA GLY A 97 -11.32 13.76 15.11
C GLY A 97 -10.93 15.15 14.64
N ALA A 98 -9.77 15.64 15.05
CA ALA A 98 -9.15 16.83 14.45
C ALA A 98 -8.46 16.48 13.12
N VAL A 99 -8.22 17.51 12.28
CA VAL A 99 -7.45 17.34 11.05
C VAL A 99 -6.01 16.94 11.42
N LEU A 100 -5.62 15.72 11.03
CA LEU A 100 -4.26 15.24 11.23
C LEU A 100 -3.37 15.71 10.07
N ALA A 101 -2.48 16.63 10.35
CA ALA A 101 -1.49 17.14 9.38
C ALA A 101 -0.04 16.91 9.84
N ASP A 102 0.16 16.00 10.78
CA ASP A 102 1.47 15.65 11.33
C ASP A 102 2.15 14.54 10.55
N GLY A 103 3.46 14.39 10.73
CA GLY A 103 4.23 13.34 10.11
C GLY A 103 4.09 13.31 8.58
N PRO A 104 3.76 12.16 7.96
CA PRO A 104 3.62 12.05 6.51
C PRO A 104 2.39 12.78 5.96
N TYR A 105 1.37 13.06 6.80
CA TYR A 105 0.12 13.71 6.41
C TYR A 105 0.29 15.19 6.03
N ARG A 106 1.42 15.81 6.38
CA ARG A 106 1.76 17.15 5.88
C ARG A 106 2.30 17.16 4.44
N PHE A 107 2.77 16.02 3.95
CA PHE A 107 3.34 15.90 2.61
C PHE A 107 2.35 15.35 1.60
N VAL A 108 1.56 14.36 2.02
CA VAL A 108 0.48 13.75 1.24
C VAL A 108 -0.70 13.44 2.16
N ARG A 109 -1.92 13.63 1.66
CA ARG A 109 -3.13 13.38 2.48
C ARG A 109 -3.37 11.92 2.78
N ASN A 110 -2.93 11.03 1.87
CA ASN A 110 -3.26 9.62 1.90
C ASN A 110 -2.00 8.71 1.90
N PRO A 111 -1.07 8.86 2.89
CA PRO A 111 0.18 8.10 2.91
C PRO A 111 -0.04 6.60 3.06
N LEU A 112 -1.06 6.17 3.81
CA LEU A 112 -1.40 4.75 4.00
C LEU A 112 -1.90 4.10 2.70
N TYR A 113 -2.75 4.79 1.93
CA TYR A 113 -3.21 4.30 0.63
C TYR A 113 -2.07 4.24 -0.40
N LEU A 114 -1.18 5.24 -0.39
CA LEU A 114 0.01 5.22 -1.23
C LEU A 114 0.94 4.06 -0.85
N GLY A 115 1.15 3.83 0.45
CA GLY A 115 1.91 2.68 0.96
C GLY A 115 1.27 1.35 0.58
N SER A 116 -0.06 1.22 0.66
CA SER A 116 -0.78 0.03 0.21
C SER A 116 -0.61 -0.19 -1.29
N TRP A 117 -0.71 0.86 -2.10
CA TRP A 117 -0.48 0.77 -3.54
C TRP A 117 0.95 0.28 -3.86
N CYS A 118 1.96 0.83 -3.17
CA CYS A 118 3.35 0.36 -3.31
C CYS A 118 3.51 -1.12 -2.90
N MET A 119 2.84 -1.56 -1.83
CA MET A 119 2.86 -2.97 -1.40
C MET A 119 2.28 -3.88 -2.48
N PHE A 120 1.12 -3.53 -3.05
CA PHE A 120 0.50 -4.29 -4.13
C PHE A 120 1.34 -4.27 -5.40
N ALA A 121 1.98 -3.13 -5.73
CA ALA A 121 2.91 -3.04 -6.84
C ALA A 121 4.12 -3.96 -6.65
N ALA A 122 4.66 -4.08 -5.42
CA ALA A 122 5.71 -5.04 -5.13
C ALA A 122 5.23 -6.49 -5.27
N MET A 123 4.01 -6.81 -4.79
CA MET A 123 3.41 -8.14 -4.95
C MET A 123 3.15 -8.50 -6.43
N ALA A 124 2.87 -7.51 -7.27
CA ALA A 124 2.66 -7.72 -8.70
C ALA A 124 3.89 -8.31 -9.42
N PHE A 125 5.11 -8.15 -8.88
CA PHE A 125 6.32 -8.75 -9.45
C PHE A 125 6.35 -10.29 -9.39
N VAL A 126 5.60 -10.90 -8.49
CA VAL A 126 5.48 -12.37 -8.38
C VAL A 126 4.22 -12.91 -9.06
N MET A 127 3.37 -12.05 -9.61
CA MET A 127 2.21 -12.41 -10.42
C MET A 127 2.61 -12.62 -11.90
N PRO A 128 1.83 -13.39 -12.69
CA PRO A 128 1.95 -13.36 -14.15
C PRO A 128 1.68 -11.94 -14.69
N PRO A 129 2.30 -11.52 -15.82
CA PRO A 129 2.18 -10.16 -16.35
C PRO A 129 0.74 -9.67 -16.56
N THR A 130 -0.12 -10.52 -17.12
CA THR A 130 -1.54 -10.19 -17.34
C THR A 130 -2.30 -10.05 -16.02
N GLY A 131 -2.04 -10.94 -15.06
CA GLY A 131 -2.61 -10.89 -13.73
C GLY A 131 -2.14 -9.65 -12.94
N ALA A 132 -0.85 -9.31 -13.04
CA ALA A 132 -0.28 -8.10 -12.47
C ALA A 132 -0.95 -6.83 -13.02
N LEU A 133 -1.08 -6.72 -14.34
CA LEU A 133 -1.76 -5.60 -14.98
C LEU A 133 -3.21 -5.49 -14.53
N PHE A 134 -3.97 -6.60 -14.58
CA PHE A 134 -5.36 -6.66 -14.14
C PHE A 134 -5.51 -6.23 -12.67
N ALA A 135 -4.73 -6.85 -11.77
CA ALA A 135 -4.80 -6.54 -10.34
C ALA A 135 -4.44 -5.07 -10.07
N MET A 136 -3.36 -4.54 -10.67
CA MET A 136 -2.93 -3.16 -10.45
C MET A 136 -3.94 -2.14 -10.98
N LEU A 137 -4.58 -2.39 -12.12
CA LEU A 137 -5.63 -1.50 -12.65
C LEU A 137 -6.83 -1.44 -11.71
N LEU A 138 -7.36 -2.62 -11.30
CA LEU A 138 -8.51 -2.67 -10.40
C LEU A 138 -8.19 -2.14 -9.00
N LEU A 139 -7.03 -2.48 -8.43
CA LEU A 139 -6.61 -1.96 -7.13
C LEU A 139 -6.43 -0.45 -7.17
N THR A 140 -5.84 0.10 -8.23
CA THR A 140 -5.68 1.56 -8.38
C THR A 140 -7.05 2.24 -8.42
N ALA A 141 -7.98 1.74 -9.24
CA ALA A 141 -9.34 2.27 -9.33
C ALA A 141 -10.06 2.16 -7.97
N PHE A 142 -9.95 1.01 -7.31
CA PHE A 142 -10.60 0.78 -6.03
C PHE A 142 -10.03 1.64 -4.90
N LEU A 143 -8.70 1.75 -4.77
CA LEU A 143 -8.06 2.61 -3.79
C LEU A 143 -8.42 4.09 -4.00
N LEU A 144 -8.47 4.55 -5.25
CA LEU A 144 -8.94 5.92 -5.56
C LEU A 144 -10.38 6.14 -5.12
N ARG A 145 -11.27 5.15 -5.32
CA ARG A 145 -12.66 5.23 -4.82
C ARG A 145 -12.73 5.32 -3.30
N LEU A 146 -11.90 4.51 -2.58
CA LEU A 146 -11.81 4.56 -1.11
C LEU A 146 -11.34 5.95 -0.65
N ILE A 147 -10.26 6.48 -1.23
CA ILE A 147 -9.75 7.82 -0.93
C ILE A 147 -10.83 8.88 -1.13
N LEU A 148 -11.52 8.87 -2.27
CA LEU A 148 -12.57 9.85 -2.56
C LEU A 148 -13.75 9.75 -1.59
N GLY A 149 -14.11 8.52 -1.17
CA GLY A 149 -15.15 8.29 -0.17
C GLY A 149 -14.76 8.82 1.21
N GLU A 150 -13.53 8.57 1.64
CA GLU A 150 -12.99 9.06 2.92
C GLU A 150 -12.84 10.58 2.94
N GLU A 151 -12.27 11.19 1.90
CA GLU A 151 -12.16 12.65 1.78
C GLU A 151 -13.53 13.33 1.81
N ALA A 152 -14.55 12.76 1.13
CA ALA A 152 -15.91 13.28 1.17
C ALA A 152 -16.58 13.14 2.54
N PHE A 153 -16.30 12.05 3.27
CA PHE A 153 -16.76 11.86 4.63
C PHE A 153 -16.12 12.87 5.58
N LEU A 154 -14.80 12.99 5.58
CA LEU A 154 -14.05 13.90 6.44
C LEU A 154 -14.41 15.37 6.16
N SER A 155 -14.62 15.74 4.88
CA SER A 155 -15.08 17.09 4.51
C SER A 155 -16.44 17.45 5.14
N ARG A 156 -17.36 16.47 5.24
CA ARG A 156 -18.66 16.68 5.88
C ARG A 156 -18.58 16.75 7.39
N GLN A 157 -17.68 15.98 8.01
CA GLN A 157 -17.56 15.91 9.46
C GLN A 157 -16.74 17.06 10.05
N LEU A 158 -15.66 17.44 9.38
CA LEU A 158 -14.68 18.42 9.88
C LEU A 158 -14.87 19.82 9.28
N GLY A 159 -15.69 19.96 8.23
CA GLY A 159 -16.02 21.25 7.64
C GLY A 159 -14.83 22.02 7.06
N GLN A 160 -14.79 23.33 7.31
CA GLN A 160 -13.80 24.25 6.74
C GLN A 160 -12.34 23.88 7.05
N PRO A 161 -11.96 23.47 8.27
CA PRO A 161 -10.57 23.08 8.55
C PRO A 161 -10.05 21.96 7.63
N TYR A 162 -10.90 20.97 7.30
CA TYR A 162 -10.50 19.92 6.38
C TYR A 162 -10.46 20.41 4.92
N GLN A 163 -11.33 21.31 4.53
CA GLN A 163 -11.31 21.94 3.21
C GLN A 163 -10.00 22.69 2.96
N ASP A 164 -9.52 23.43 3.98
CA ASP A 164 -8.25 24.16 3.89
C ASP A 164 -7.05 23.18 3.80
N TYR A 165 -7.12 22.06 4.52
CA TYR A 165 -6.17 20.97 4.39
C TYR A 165 -6.16 20.36 2.98
N LEU A 166 -7.35 20.13 2.37
CA LEU A 166 -7.46 19.63 0.99
C LEU A 166 -6.80 20.55 -0.04
N ARG A 167 -6.86 21.88 0.17
CA ARG A 167 -6.23 22.87 -0.71
C ARG A 167 -4.71 22.93 -0.54
N ALA A 168 -4.24 22.70 0.69
CA ALA A 168 -2.85 22.88 1.06
C ALA A 168 -1.98 21.67 0.76
N VAL A 169 -2.49 20.43 0.99
CA VAL A 169 -1.73 19.19 0.91
C VAL A 169 -2.19 18.35 -0.30
N PRO A 170 -1.27 17.83 -1.13
CA PRO A 170 -1.63 17.01 -2.29
C PRO A 170 -2.16 15.63 -1.87
N ARG A 171 -2.96 14.98 -2.76
CA ARG A 171 -3.62 13.71 -2.47
C ARG A 171 -2.65 12.54 -2.30
N LEU A 172 -1.74 12.32 -3.26
CA LEU A 172 -0.85 11.15 -3.32
C LEU A 172 0.61 11.49 -3.63
N PHE A 173 0.86 12.48 -4.49
CA PHE A 173 2.22 12.82 -4.91
C PHE A 173 2.71 14.06 -4.17
N PRO A 174 3.80 13.94 -3.36
CA PRO A 174 4.32 15.06 -2.60
C PRO A 174 4.81 16.18 -3.52
N ARG A 175 4.55 17.43 -3.15
CA ARG A 175 5.15 18.58 -3.83
C ARG A 175 6.58 18.75 -3.33
N LEU A 176 7.53 18.98 -4.24
CA LEU A 176 8.94 19.21 -3.89
C LEU A 176 9.17 20.47 -3.03
N ARG A 177 8.27 21.47 -3.14
CA ARG A 177 8.30 22.66 -2.28
C ARG A 177 7.44 22.43 -1.05
N ILE A 178 8.07 22.02 0.04
CA ILE A 178 7.42 21.79 1.32
C ILE A 178 7.42 23.11 2.09
N LYS A 179 6.24 23.71 2.25
CA LYS A 179 6.04 24.68 3.34
C LYS A 179 5.93 23.87 4.63
N LEU A 180 6.68 24.25 5.67
CA LEU A 180 6.70 23.54 6.95
C LEU A 180 5.29 23.31 7.53
N TRP A 181 4.36 24.25 7.27
CA TRP A 181 2.95 24.17 7.66
C TRP A 181 2.09 24.79 6.57
N PRO A 182 1.53 23.97 5.64
CA PRO A 182 0.68 24.48 4.58
C PRO A 182 -0.62 25.07 5.16
N GLY A 183 -0.94 26.30 4.78
CA GLY A 183 -2.25 26.89 5.08
C GLY A 183 -2.53 27.27 6.53
N GLY A 184 -1.49 27.41 7.41
CA GLY A 184 -1.69 27.78 8.81
C GLY A 184 -2.22 26.64 9.71
N ILE A 185 -2.21 25.42 9.22
CA ILE A 185 -2.64 24.23 9.97
C ILE A 185 -1.62 23.99 11.09
N GLN A 186 -2.10 23.99 12.33
CA GLN A 186 -1.28 23.74 13.52
C GLN A 186 -1.00 22.24 13.73
N PRO A 187 0.18 21.88 14.28
CA PRO A 187 0.45 20.50 14.69
C PRO A 187 -0.53 20.07 15.76
N THR A 188 -0.95 18.81 15.72
CA THR A 188 -1.89 18.27 16.72
C THR A 188 -1.24 18.03 18.09
N GLY A 189 0.09 18.13 18.20
CA GLY A 189 0.85 17.81 19.41
C GLY A 189 0.91 16.32 19.75
N ARG A 190 0.36 15.45 18.90
CA ARG A 190 0.40 14.01 19.09
C ARG A 190 1.83 13.48 18.98
N LYS A 191 2.15 12.45 19.78
CA LYS A 191 3.41 11.71 19.66
C LYS A 191 3.21 10.46 18.81
N PRO A 192 4.15 10.13 17.91
CA PRO A 192 4.04 8.93 17.06
C PRO A 192 4.26 7.65 17.88
N LEU A 193 3.42 6.64 17.65
CA LEU A 193 3.46 5.34 18.35
C LEU A 193 4.21 4.31 17.50
N TRP A 194 5.54 4.47 17.38
CA TRP A 194 6.38 3.69 16.45
C TRP A 194 6.31 2.18 16.66
N LEU A 195 6.45 1.70 17.91
CA LEU A 195 6.46 0.25 18.19
C LEU A 195 5.14 -0.41 17.80
N ARG A 196 4.02 0.22 18.15
CA ARG A 196 2.69 -0.27 17.77
C ARG A 196 2.50 -0.26 16.25
N ALA A 197 2.97 0.79 15.58
CA ALA A 197 2.91 0.88 14.14
C ALA A 197 3.70 -0.23 13.45
N ILE A 198 4.93 -0.51 13.88
CA ILE A 198 5.74 -1.60 13.34
C ILE A 198 5.03 -2.95 13.53
N VAL A 199 4.50 -3.21 14.72
CA VAL A 199 3.79 -4.47 15.02
C VAL A 199 2.49 -4.60 14.23
N SER A 200 1.78 -3.52 13.95
CA SER A 200 0.55 -3.56 13.14
C SER A 200 0.81 -3.69 11.64
N GLU A 201 2.00 -3.34 11.15
CA GLU A 201 2.36 -3.36 9.73
C GLU A 201 3.21 -4.59 9.33
N VAL A 202 2.96 -5.73 9.98
CA VAL A 202 3.69 -7.01 9.72
C VAL A 202 3.58 -7.44 8.26
N ASN A 203 2.40 -7.30 7.62
CA ASN A 203 2.22 -7.72 6.24
C ASN A 203 3.09 -6.93 5.25
N PRO A 204 3.12 -5.59 5.22
CA PRO A 204 4.06 -4.84 4.39
C PRO A 204 5.53 -5.17 4.67
N ILE A 205 5.89 -5.40 5.93
CA ILE A 205 7.23 -5.81 6.33
C ILE A 205 7.57 -7.18 5.76
N GLY A 206 6.64 -8.15 5.84
CA GLY A 206 6.81 -9.47 5.25
C GLY A 206 6.95 -9.45 3.72
N VAL A 207 6.17 -8.61 3.03
CA VAL A 207 6.32 -8.38 1.59
C VAL A 207 7.70 -7.80 1.28
N PHE A 208 8.18 -6.83 2.07
CA PHE A 208 9.52 -6.27 1.90
C PHE A 208 10.62 -7.32 2.10
N ILE A 209 10.55 -8.12 3.16
CA ILE A 209 11.51 -9.22 3.42
C ILE A 209 11.51 -10.20 2.25
N THR A 210 10.34 -10.55 1.72
CA THR A 210 10.22 -11.43 0.56
C THR A 210 10.93 -10.83 -0.67
N MET A 211 10.68 -9.55 -0.99
CA MET A 211 11.30 -8.90 -2.15
C MET A 211 12.80 -8.64 -1.96
N ALA A 212 13.25 -8.31 -0.75
CA ALA A 212 14.65 -7.98 -0.50
C ALA A 212 15.56 -9.20 -0.38
N PHE A 213 15.06 -10.31 0.15
CA PHE A 213 15.88 -11.47 0.49
C PHE A 213 15.48 -12.74 -0.25
N LEU A 214 14.19 -13.11 -0.26
CA LEU A 214 13.76 -14.38 -0.85
C LEU A 214 13.73 -14.34 -2.38
N SER A 215 13.61 -13.17 -3.01
CA SER A 215 13.64 -13.05 -4.48
C SER A 215 14.96 -13.51 -5.11
N TRP A 216 16.04 -13.49 -4.35
CA TRP A 216 17.36 -13.98 -4.80
C TRP A 216 17.47 -15.52 -4.89
N SER A 217 16.48 -16.24 -4.34
CA SER A 217 16.37 -17.69 -4.54
C SER A 217 15.82 -18.07 -5.91
N TYR A 218 15.24 -17.11 -6.65
CA TYR A 218 14.52 -17.31 -7.91
C TYR A 218 13.36 -18.32 -7.81
N ASP A 219 12.90 -18.64 -6.59
CA ASP A 219 11.77 -19.50 -6.33
C ASP A 219 10.49 -18.67 -6.12
N ASN A 220 9.70 -18.58 -7.20
CA ASN A 220 8.45 -17.81 -7.16
C ASN A 220 7.43 -18.40 -6.17
N TRP A 221 7.40 -19.73 -6.01
CA TRP A 221 6.51 -20.39 -5.05
C TRP A 221 6.89 -20.07 -3.60
N LEU A 222 8.17 -20.04 -3.30
CA LEU A 222 8.67 -19.63 -1.99
C LEU A 222 8.22 -18.20 -1.68
N MET A 223 8.33 -17.28 -2.64
CA MET A 223 7.92 -15.89 -2.49
C MET A 223 6.41 -15.78 -2.26
N VAL A 224 5.58 -16.46 -3.03
CA VAL A 224 4.11 -16.46 -2.87
C VAL A 224 3.72 -17.01 -1.50
N ARG A 225 4.32 -18.13 -1.07
CA ARG A 225 4.07 -18.69 0.27
C ARG A 225 4.47 -17.73 1.39
N ALA A 226 5.63 -17.07 1.26
CA ALA A 226 6.08 -16.09 2.25
C ALA A 226 5.12 -14.90 2.37
N ILE A 227 4.58 -14.40 1.25
CA ILE A 227 3.55 -13.35 1.25
C ILE A 227 2.27 -13.83 1.95
N ILE A 228 1.80 -15.04 1.65
CA ILE A 228 0.61 -15.62 2.30
C ILE A 228 0.83 -15.78 3.80
N VAL A 229 2.00 -16.31 4.19
CA VAL A 229 2.37 -16.44 5.61
C VAL A 229 2.39 -15.08 6.30
N SER A 230 2.99 -14.05 5.69
CA SER A 230 3.04 -12.71 6.26
C SER A 230 1.64 -12.11 6.47
N LEU A 231 0.72 -12.38 5.53
CA LEU A 231 -0.69 -11.98 5.67
C LEU A 231 -1.36 -12.73 6.84
N GLY A 232 -1.16 -14.04 6.95
CA GLY A 232 -1.70 -14.84 8.06
C GLY A 232 -1.19 -14.37 9.42
N VAL A 233 0.13 -14.13 9.54
CA VAL A 233 0.75 -13.57 10.77
C VAL A 233 0.16 -12.19 11.07
N SER A 234 -0.01 -11.34 10.07
CA SER A 234 -0.62 -10.02 10.25
C SER A 234 -2.05 -10.12 10.81
N LEU A 235 -2.87 -11.04 10.31
CA LEU A 235 -4.24 -11.24 10.81
C LEU A 235 -4.23 -11.68 12.28
N VAL A 236 -3.33 -12.60 12.67
CA VAL A 236 -3.17 -13.03 14.07
C VAL A 236 -2.72 -11.88 14.96
N VAL A 237 -1.71 -11.11 14.52
CA VAL A 237 -1.22 -9.93 15.26
C VAL A 237 -2.35 -8.93 15.46
N HIS A 238 -3.14 -8.64 14.42
CA HIS A 238 -4.28 -7.72 14.52
C HIS A 238 -5.37 -8.22 15.49
N ALA A 239 -5.60 -9.54 15.55
CA ALA A 239 -6.55 -10.12 16.50
C ALA A 239 -6.08 -10.07 17.96
N LEU A 240 -4.76 -10.04 18.18
CA LEU A 240 -4.14 -10.00 19.51
C LEU A 240 -3.82 -8.58 20.01
N LEU A 241 -3.77 -7.60 19.11
CA LEU A 241 -3.53 -6.21 19.51
C LEU A 241 -4.74 -5.68 20.30
N PRO A 242 -4.53 -5.19 21.54
CA PRO A 242 -5.62 -4.64 22.34
C PRO A 242 -6.22 -3.42 21.64
N GLU A 243 -7.54 -3.27 21.72
CA GLU A 243 -8.22 -2.05 21.31
C GLU A 243 -7.62 -0.90 22.16
N ASP A 244 -7.19 0.17 21.47
CA ASP A 244 -6.77 1.38 22.18
C ASP A 244 -8.00 1.88 22.94
N SER A 245 -8.06 1.58 24.25
CA SER A 245 -8.95 2.28 25.13
C SER A 245 -8.44 3.72 25.17
N ASP A 246 -9.05 4.59 24.38
CA ASP A 246 -8.88 6.04 24.43
C ASP A 246 -9.38 6.51 25.82
N LYS A 247 -8.55 6.26 26.85
CA LYS A 247 -8.71 6.86 28.17
C LYS A 247 -7.61 7.89 28.31
N SER A 248 -7.94 9.10 27.92
CA SER A 248 -7.56 10.40 28.53
C SER A 248 -7.75 11.54 27.54
#